data_cd4cdb2c6715d218548e73de92e70f27
#
_entry.id   cd4cdb2c6715d218548e73de92e70f27
#
_cell.length_a   1.000
_cell.length_b   1.000
_cell.length_c   1.000
_cell.angle_alpha   90.00
_cell.angle_beta   90.00
_cell.angle_gamma   90.00
#
_symmetry.space_group_name_H-M   'P 1'
#
loop_
_entity.id
_entity.type
_entity.pdbx_description
1 polymer ?
#
loop_
_entity_poly.entity_id
_entity_poly.type
_entity_poly.pdbx_seq_one_letter_code
_entity_poly.pdbx_strand_id
1 'polypeptide(L)'
;GTALAAKDQIRTGGDGRVEITCSDQTTVTLGADTEINLGSLVGEQGEDTSIAMSLHRGIARFLAPMRTWGSFSVFGPVAVASVRSTEWVMETPKRGTNVLVLKGRVEVRGKRADGFIIGASYGIDVAADGTIGEPKQWAAARVEKTLKRLAFP
;
A
#
# COMPACT_ATOMS: atom_id res chain seq x y z
N GLY A 1 2.68 -2.48 23.11
CA GLY A 1 2.28 -1.77 21.91
C GLY A 1 1.54 -0.50 22.21
N THR A 2 1.58 0.42 21.28
CA THR A 2 0.90 1.70 21.38
C THR A 2 -0.42 1.62 20.61
N ALA A 3 -1.51 2.08 21.22
CA ALA A 3 -2.80 2.17 20.53
C ALA A 3 -2.78 3.37 19.57
N LEU A 4 -3.29 3.15 18.36
CA LEU A 4 -3.37 4.16 17.32
C LEU A 4 -4.81 4.44 16.96
N ALA A 5 -5.09 5.68 16.64
CA ALA A 5 -6.42 6.13 16.22
C ALA A 5 -6.45 6.39 14.71
N ALA A 6 -7.65 6.44 14.13
CA ALA A 6 -7.85 6.93 12.78
C ALA A 6 -7.25 8.33 12.66
N LYS A 7 -6.69 8.66 11.48
CA LYS A 7 -6.00 9.91 11.18
C LYS A 7 -4.64 10.10 11.85
N ASP A 8 -4.16 9.11 12.61
CA ASP A 8 -2.80 9.18 13.13
C ASP A 8 -1.79 9.14 11.98
N GLN A 9 -0.75 9.92 12.14
CA GLN A 9 0.38 9.95 11.22
C GLN A 9 1.55 9.22 11.85
N ILE A 10 2.18 8.35 11.08
CA ILE A 10 3.31 7.54 11.54
C ILE A 10 4.50 7.80 10.64
N ARG A 11 5.65 8.05 11.25
CA ARG A 11 6.92 8.23 10.54
C ARG A 11 7.94 7.25 11.07
N THR A 12 8.75 6.70 10.17
CA THR A 12 9.91 5.90 10.53
C THR A 12 11.19 6.61 10.11
N GLY A 13 12.25 6.45 10.88
CA GLY A 13 13.57 6.96 10.53
C GLY A 13 14.37 5.98 9.68
N GLY A 14 15.66 6.27 9.48
CA GLY A 14 16.53 5.52 8.56
C GLY A 14 16.70 4.04 8.89
N ASP A 15 16.55 3.66 10.14
CA ASP A 15 16.63 2.25 10.59
C ASP A 15 15.27 1.75 11.09
N GLY A 16 14.23 2.53 10.92
CA GLY A 16 12.92 2.26 11.49
C GLY A 16 12.19 1.13 10.78
N ARG A 17 11.48 0.33 11.57
CA ARG A 17 10.50 -0.65 11.09
C ARG A 17 9.32 -0.62 12.04
N VAL A 18 8.12 -0.60 11.50
CA VAL A 18 6.90 -0.57 12.31
C VAL A 18 5.90 -1.53 11.70
N GLU A 19 5.26 -2.31 12.55
CA GLU A 19 4.11 -3.11 12.16
C GLU A 19 2.88 -2.60 12.87
N ILE A 20 1.83 -2.35 12.10
CA ILE A 20 0.55 -1.86 12.60
C ILE A 20 -0.49 -2.93 12.34
N THR A 21 -1.24 -3.32 13.37
CA THR A 21 -2.37 -4.22 13.23
C THR A 21 -3.64 -3.46 13.51
N CYS A 22 -4.55 -3.45 12.54
CA CYS A 22 -5.85 -2.81 12.68
C CYS A 22 -6.86 -3.76 13.32
N SER A 23 -7.96 -3.22 13.84
CA SER A 23 -9.00 -4.02 14.50
C SER A 23 -9.66 -5.04 13.58
N ASP A 24 -9.65 -4.79 12.27
CA ASP A 24 -10.15 -5.72 11.25
C ASP A 24 -9.10 -6.73 10.79
N GLN A 25 -7.96 -6.80 11.48
CA GLN A 25 -6.81 -7.65 11.19
C GLN A 25 -6.00 -7.25 9.96
N THR A 26 -6.26 -6.11 9.36
CA THR A 26 -5.36 -5.54 8.35
C THR A 26 -4.02 -5.25 9.00
N THR A 27 -2.95 -5.69 8.36
CA THR A 27 -1.58 -5.45 8.85
C THR A 27 -0.84 -4.55 7.89
N VAL A 28 -0.16 -3.54 8.42
CA VAL A 28 0.66 -2.62 7.65
C VAL A 28 2.07 -2.66 8.21
N THR A 29 3.03 -2.98 7.37
CA THR A 29 4.45 -2.99 7.74
C THR A 29 5.17 -1.86 7.03
N LEU A 30 5.79 -0.97 7.80
CA LEU A 30 6.50 0.18 7.27
C LEU A 30 8.00 -0.09 7.25
N GLY A 31 8.66 0.25 6.12
CA GLY A 31 10.11 0.26 6.02
C GLY A 31 10.72 1.55 6.54
N ALA A 32 12.02 1.73 6.26
CA ALA A 32 12.75 2.94 6.67
C ALA A 32 12.25 4.19 5.95
N ASP A 33 12.40 5.33 6.58
CA ASP A 33 12.11 6.65 6.01
C ASP A 33 10.70 6.75 5.41
N THR A 34 9.74 6.14 6.08
CA THR A 34 8.36 6.04 5.61
C THR A 34 7.45 6.95 6.42
N GLU A 35 6.53 7.60 5.74
CA GLU A 35 5.51 8.44 6.33
C GLU A 35 4.15 8.04 5.80
N ILE A 36 3.27 7.61 6.70
CA ILE A 36 1.92 7.17 6.37
C ILE A 36 0.91 7.85 7.29
N ASN A 37 -0.24 8.18 6.71
CA ASN A 37 -1.40 8.65 7.45
C ASN A 37 -2.43 7.53 7.43
N LEU A 38 -2.89 7.10 8.59
CA LEU A 38 -3.83 6.00 8.72
C LEU A 38 -5.24 6.33 8.20
N GLY A 39 -5.51 7.60 7.93
CA GLY A 39 -6.75 8.01 7.29
C GLY A 39 -7.97 7.78 8.14
N SER A 40 -9.10 7.63 7.47
CA SER A 40 -10.40 7.48 8.11
C SER A 40 -11.09 6.19 7.69
N LEU A 41 -11.82 5.60 8.63
CA LEU A 41 -12.85 4.65 8.29
C LEU A 41 -14.02 5.46 7.71
N VAL A 42 -14.33 5.22 6.45
CA VAL A 42 -15.47 5.83 5.79
C VAL A 42 -16.59 4.81 5.74
N GLY A 43 -17.73 5.14 6.34
CA GLY A 43 -18.85 4.24 6.47
C GLY A 43 -18.97 3.66 7.87
N GLU A 44 -20.20 3.36 8.27
CA GLU A 44 -20.46 2.69 9.52
C GLU A 44 -20.22 1.18 9.40
N GLN A 45 -20.22 0.50 10.54
CA GLN A 45 -20.11 -0.95 10.59
C GLN A 45 -21.13 -1.60 9.65
N GLY A 46 -20.64 -2.36 8.68
CA GLY A 46 -21.49 -3.06 7.74
C GLY A 46 -20.93 -3.10 6.34
N GLU A 47 -21.80 -3.22 5.35
CA GLU A 47 -21.45 -3.52 3.97
C GLU A 47 -20.67 -2.42 3.25
N ASP A 48 -20.70 -1.18 3.74
CA ASP A 48 -20.09 -0.04 3.07
C ASP A 48 -18.84 0.48 3.77
N THR A 49 -18.26 -0.29 4.67
CA THR A 49 -17.03 0.15 5.37
C THR A 49 -15.85 0.18 4.42
N SER A 50 -15.25 1.35 4.31
CA SER A 50 -14.05 1.54 3.49
C SER A 50 -12.93 2.13 4.34
N ILE A 51 -11.71 1.66 4.09
CA ILE A 51 -10.51 2.18 4.75
C ILE A 51 -9.69 2.93 3.71
N ALA A 52 -9.25 4.13 4.06
CA ALA A 52 -8.39 4.94 3.22
C ALA A 52 -7.15 5.34 4.02
N MET A 53 -5.98 5.05 3.46
CA MET A 53 -4.69 5.45 4.02
C MET A 53 -3.94 6.27 2.99
N SER A 54 -2.99 7.09 3.44
CA SER A 54 -2.15 7.88 2.54
C SER A 54 -0.68 7.59 2.82
N LEU A 55 0.02 7.11 1.81
CA LEU A 55 1.47 6.90 1.87
C LEU A 55 2.14 8.10 1.22
N HIS A 56 2.76 8.95 2.04
CA HIS A 56 3.38 10.18 1.57
C HIS A 56 4.79 9.96 1.02
N ARG A 57 5.52 9.04 1.62
CA ARG A 57 6.87 8.66 1.17
C ARG A 57 7.26 7.33 1.79
N GLY A 58 8.24 6.67 1.20
CA GLY A 58 8.81 5.44 1.73
C GLY A 58 8.18 4.19 1.15
N ILE A 59 8.13 3.14 1.94
CA ILE A 59 7.69 1.82 1.52
C ILE A 59 6.83 1.17 2.59
N ALA A 60 5.70 0.57 2.16
CA ALA A 60 4.81 -0.13 3.07
C ALA A 60 4.29 -1.41 2.42
N ARG A 61 4.13 -2.44 3.23
CA ARG A 61 3.50 -3.71 2.86
C ARG A 61 2.16 -3.78 3.55
N PHE A 62 1.15 -4.12 2.79
CA PHE A 62 -0.22 -4.21 3.28
C PHE A 62 -0.72 -5.65 3.13
N LEU A 63 -1.32 -6.16 4.18
CA LEU A 63 -2.01 -7.44 4.17
C LEU A 63 -3.45 -7.18 4.61
N ALA A 64 -4.35 -7.20 3.64
CA ALA A 64 -5.77 -7.03 3.88
C ALA A 64 -6.45 -8.40 3.89
N PRO A 65 -7.15 -8.76 4.99
CA PRO A 65 -7.87 -10.03 5.04
C PRO A 65 -9.03 -10.06 4.05
N MET A 66 -9.56 -11.24 3.80
CA MET A 66 -10.70 -11.39 2.91
C MET A 66 -11.90 -10.59 3.44
N ARG A 67 -12.45 -9.78 2.56
CA ARG A 67 -13.64 -8.97 2.84
C ARG A 67 -14.74 -9.30 1.84
N THR A 68 -15.92 -9.51 2.32
CA THR A 68 -17.10 -9.66 1.47
C THR A 68 -17.72 -8.31 1.13
N TRP A 69 -17.30 -7.27 1.82
CA TRP A 69 -17.82 -5.91 1.71
C TRP A 69 -16.72 -4.89 1.96
N GLY A 70 -16.97 -3.67 1.52
CA GLY A 70 -16.05 -2.56 1.70
C GLY A 70 -14.86 -2.59 0.76
N SER A 71 -13.98 -1.63 0.94
CA SER A 71 -12.77 -1.48 0.15
C SER A 71 -11.62 -0.96 1.01
N PHE A 72 -10.41 -1.21 0.54
CA PHE A 72 -9.20 -0.67 1.15
C PHE A 72 -8.44 0.07 0.06
N SER A 73 -8.19 1.35 0.28
CA SER A 73 -7.45 2.17 -0.69
C SER A 73 -6.26 2.83 -0.02
N VAL A 74 -5.15 2.86 -0.73
CA VAL A 74 -3.93 3.57 -0.31
C VAL A 74 -3.60 4.62 -1.36
N PHE A 75 -3.58 5.86 -0.92
CA PHE A 75 -3.29 7.01 -1.77
C PHE A 75 -1.81 7.35 -1.68
N GLY A 76 -1.13 7.34 -2.82
CA GLY A 76 0.21 7.89 -2.96
C GLY A 76 0.16 9.26 -3.64
N PRO A 77 1.29 9.93 -3.82
CA PRO A 77 1.31 11.24 -4.49
C PRO A 77 0.86 11.22 -5.94
N VAL A 78 1.04 10.10 -6.64
CA VAL A 78 0.74 9.99 -8.06
C VAL A 78 -0.09 8.77 -8.43
N ALA A 79 -0.47 7.94 -7.46
CA ALA A 79 -1.22 6.72 -7.72
C ALA A 79 -2.11 6.34 -6.55
N VAL A 80 -3.16 5.59 -6.84
CA VAL A 80 -4.05 5.00 -5.84
C VAL A 80 -4.10 3.49 -6.07
N ALA A 81 -3.88 2.73 -5.02
CA ALA A 81 -4.03 1.28 -5.02
C ALA A 81 -5.27 0.89 -4.22
N SER A 82 -6.16 0.10 -4.80
CA SER A 82 -7.41 -0.30 -4.16
C SER A 82 -7.59 -1.81 -4.22
N VAL A 83 -8.03 -2.39 -3.10
CA VAL A 83 -8.16 -3.84 -2.96
C VAL A 83 -9.37 -4.23 -2.13
N ARG A 84 -9.73 -5.52 -2.20
CA ARG A 84 -10.66 -6.14 -1.26
C ARG A 84 -9.99 -7.19 -0.38
N SER A 85 -9.14 -8.02 -0.95
CA SER A 85 -8.40 -9.06 -0.21
C SER A 85 -7.09 -9.29 -0.92
N THR A 86 -5.99 -8.84 -0.34
CA THR A 86 -4.74 -8.79 -1.08
C THR A 86 -3.56 -8.56 -0.14
N GLU A 87 -2.40 -9.03 -0.56
CA GLU A 87 -1.13 -8.67 0.02
C GLU A 87 -0.29 -7.97 -1.04
N TRP A 88 0.14 -6.75 -0.76
CA TRP A 88 0.90 -5.97 -1.73
C TRP A 88 1.87 -5.01 -1.05
N VAL A 89 2.82 -4.52 -1.83
CA VAL A 89 3.79 -3.51 -1.40
C VAL A 89 3.59 -2.26 -2.25
N MET A 90 3.59 -1.10 -1.61
CA MET A 90 3.58 0.18 -2.28
C MET A 90 4.79 0.98 -1.84
N GLU A 91 5.50 1.52 -2.81
CA GLU A 91 6.67 2.36 -2.56
C GLU A 91 6.48 3.69 -3.25
N THR A 92 6.76 4.75 -2.51
CA THR A 92 6.72 6.12 -3.02
C THR A 92 8.10 6.74 -2.83
N PRO A 93 9.03 6.50 -3.78
CA PRO A 93 10.33 7.15 -3.77
C PRO A 93 10.18 8.63 -4.13
N LYS A 94 11.29 9.36 -4.20
CA LYS A 94 11.27 10.79 -4.55
C LYS A 94 10.54 11.08 -5.86
N ARG A 95 10.54 10.12 -6.77
CA ARG A 95 9.87 10.25 -8.07
C ARG A 95 9.02 9.02 -8.32
N GLY A 96 7.72 9.24 -8.51
CA GLY A 96 6.80 8.18 -8.87
C GLY A 96 6.29 7.34 -7.72
N THR A 97 5.64 6.24 -8.07
CA THR A 97 5.09 5.26 -7.15
C THR A 97 5.17 3.90 -7.79
N ASN A 98 5.57 2.90 -7.01
CA ASN A 98 5.64 1.51 -7.48
C ASN A 98 4.70 0.65 -6.65
N VAL A 99 4.00 -0.27 -7.28
CA VAL A 99 3.13 -1.23 -6.61
C VAL A 99 3.52 -2.64 -7.04
N LEU A 100 3.73 -3.51 -6.07
CA LEU A 100 4.00 -4.94 -6.30
C LEU A 100 2.93 -5.76 -5.61
N VAL A 101 2.30 -6.69 -6.33
CA VAL A 101 1.31 -7.59 -5.77
C VAL A 101 1.96 -8.91 -5.37
N LEU A 102 1.77 -9.31 -4.12
CA LEU A 102 2.28 -10.59 -3.60
C LEU A 102 1.21 -11.69 -3.65
N LYS A 103 -0.02 -11.34 -3.30
CA LYS A 103 -1.18 -12.24 -3.38
C LYS A 103 -2.42 -11.43 -3.75
N GLY A 104 -3.30 -12.05 -4.53
CA GLY A 104 -4.57 -11.43 -4.90
C GLY A 104 -4.45 -10.48 -6.07
N ARG A 105 -5.26 -9.44 -6.05
CA ARG A 105 -5.33 -8.44 -7.13
C ARG A 105 -5.43 -7.05 -6.56
N VAL A 106 -4.75 -6.11 -7.21
CA VAL A 106 -4.77 -4.69 -6.86
C VAL A 106 -5.20 -3.90 -8.08
N GLU A 107 -6.14 -2.99 -7.90
CA GLU A 107 -6.44 -1.98 -8.91
C GLU A 107 -5.56 -0.77 -8.65
N VAL A 108 -4.74 -0.40 -9.64
CA VAL A 108 -3.85 0.76 -9.55
C VAL A 108 -4.28 1.78 -10.56
N ARG A 109 -4.48 3.02 -10.10
CA ARG A 109 -4.82 4.16 -10.95
C ARG A 109 -3.79 5.27 -10.77
N GLY A 110 -3.39 5.88 -11.89
CA GLY A 110 -2.57 7.08 -11.89
C GLY A 110 -3.43 8.35 -11.78
N LYS A 111 -2.82 9.50 -12.02
CA LYS A 111 -3.54 10.79 -12.01
C LYS A 111 -4.58 10.93 -13.13
N ARG A 112 -4.38 10.26 -14.24
CA ARG A 112 -5.37 10.15 -15.31
C ARG A 112 -6.28 8.98 -14.99
N ALA A 113 -7.50 8.98 -15.51
CA ALA A 113 -8.51 7.99 -15.17
C ALA A 113 -8.16 6.54 -15.53
N ASP A 114 -7.06 6.32 -16.22
CA ASP A 114 -6.61 5.01 -16.63
C ASP A 114 -6.06 4.22 -15.46
N GLY A 115 -6.42 2.95 -15.38
CA GLY A 115 -5.97 2.05 -14.34
C GLY A 115 -5.77 0.64 -14.85
N PHE A 116 -5.10 -0.17 -14.04
CA PHE A 116 -4.87 -1.58 -14.32
C PHE A 116 -5.21 -2.41 -13.09
N ILE A 117 -5.74 -3.60 -13.34
CA ILE A 117 -5.87 -4.62 -12.31
C ILE A 117 -4.67 -5.54 -12.47
N ILE A 118 -3.83 -5.60 -11.44
CA ILE A 118 -2.61 -6.40 -11.48
C ILE A 118 -2.69 -7.56 -10.49
N GLY A 119 -2.15 -8.70 -10.88
CA GLY A 119 -2.17 -9.93 -10.11
C GLY A 119 -0.86 -10.24 -9.44
N ALA A 120 -0.81 -11.37 -8.73
CA ALA A 120 0.35 -11.81 -7.97
C ALA A 120 1.60 -11.92 -8.86
N SER A 121 2.73 -11.53 -8.33
CA SER A 121 4.06 -11.46 -8.98
C SER A 121 4.22 -10.31 -9.96
N TYR A 122 3.16 -9.59 -10.27
CA TYR A 122 3.21 -8.44 -11.15
C TYR A 122 3.33 -7.14 -10.37
N GLY A 123 3.97 -6.18 -10.97
CA GLY A 123 4.06 -4.83 -10.44
C GLY A 123 3.84 -3.81 -11.52
N ILE A 124 3.70 -2.57 -11.09
CA ILE A 124 3.50 -1.44 -11.98
C ILE A 124 4.25 -0.22 -11.45
N ASP A 125 4.82 0.54 -12.36
CA ASP A 125 5.51 1.78 -12.03
C ASP A 125 4.67 2.96 -12.54
N VAL A 126 4.46 3.94 -11.67
CA VAL A 126 3.76 5.18 -12.02
C VAL A 126 4.77 6.31 -11.92
N ALA A 127 4.95 7.05 -13.00
CA ALA A 127 5.91 8.13 -13.07
C ALA A 127 5.49 9.33 -12.21
N ALA A 128 6.45 10.22 -11.94
CA ALA A 128 6.21 11.41 -11.11
C ALA A 128 5.13 12.34 -11.67
N ASP A 129 4.93 12.33 -12.99
CA ASP A 129 3.88 13.12 -13.63
C ASP A 129 2.50 12.43 -13.60
N GLY A 130 2.41 11.23 -13.00
CA GLY A 130 1.19 10.46 -12.93
C GLY A 130 0.95 9.52 -14.11
N THR A 131 1.88 9.45 -15.07
CA THR A 131 1.78 8.51 -16.18
C THR A 131 1.96 7.09 -15.66
N ILE A 132 0.96 6.25 -15.90
CA ILE A 132 0.98 4.86 -15.47
C ILE A 132 1.68 3.98 -16.52
N GLY A 133 2.63 3.16 -16.06
CA GLY A 133 3.32 2.21 -16.92
C GLY A 133 2.48 0.95 -17.15
N GLU A 134 3.03 0.01 -17.91
CA GLU A 134 2.38 -1.27 -18.12
C GLU A 134 2.71 -2.23 -16.98
N PRO A 135 1.75 -3.09 -16.56
CA PRO A 135 2.04 -4.14 -15.60
C PRO A 135 3.11 -5.09 -16.13
N LYS A 136 4.08 -5.43 -15.27
CA LYS A 136 5.15 -6.36 -15.62
C LYS A 136 5.38 -7.32 -14.49
N GLN A 137 5.76 -8.55 -14.83
CA GLN A 137 6.24 -9.48 -13.84
C GLN A 137 7.62 -9.01 -13.36
N TRP A 138 7.75 -8.79 -12.05
CA TRP A 138 9.03 -8.37 -11.49
C TRP A 138 9.99 -9.55 -11.39
N ALA A 139 11.24 -9.30 -11.70
CA ALA A 139 12.29 -10.29 -11.51
C ALA A 139 12.41 -10.66 -10.02
N ALA A 140 12.75 -11.92 -9.75
CA ALA A 140 12.88 -12.41 -8.38
C ALA A 140 13.84 -11.57 -7.54
N ALA A 141 14.95 -11.11 -8.12
CA ALA A 141 15.92 -10.26 -7.42
C ALA A 141 15.32 -8.93 -6.98
N ARG A 142 14.46 -8.32 -7.80
CA ARG A 142 13.79 -7.07 -7.45
C ARG A 142 12.77 -7.28 -6.33
N VAL A 143 12.02 -8.37 -6.40
CA VAL A 143 11.05 -8.74 -5.36
C VAL A 143 11.78 -8.96 -4.02
N GLU A 144 12.83 -9.74 -4.03
CA GLU A 144 13.63 -10.03 -2.83
C GLU A 144 14.21 -8.76 -2.21
N LYS A 145 14.78 -7.89 -3.01
CA LYS A 145 15.33 -6.60 -2.56
C LYS A 145 14.26 -5.73 -1.92
N THR A 146 13.08 -5.71 -2.51
CA THR A 146 11.94 -4.95 -2.00
C THR A 146 11.49 -5.49 -0.63
N LEU A 147 11.33 -6.80 -0.51
CA LEU A 147 10.89 -7.44 0.74
C LEU A 147 11.92 -7.31 1.86
N LYS A 148 13.21 -7.31 1.55
CA LYS A 148 14.25 -7.08 2.55
C LYS A 148 14.14 -5.73 3.25
N ARG A 149 13.67 -4.72 2.54
CA ARG A 149 13.49 -3.38 3.12
C ARG A 149 12.36 -3.33 4.15
N LEU A 150 11.52 -4.34 4.18
CA LEU A 150 10.37 -4.45 5.08
C LEU A 150 10.60 -5.49 6.19
N ALA A 151 11.64 -6.29 6.09
CA ALA A 151 11.94 -7.31 7.08
C ALA A 151 12.44 -6.68 8.39
N PHE A 152 12.00 -7.24 9.50
CA PHE A 152 12.54 -6.87 10.81
C PHE A 152 13.92 -7.50 10.97
N PRO A 153 14.86 -6.77 11.61
CA PRO A 153 16.20 -7.29 11.84
C PRO A 153 16.20 -8.46 12.82
#